data_d50af5aad24849318d49f2ab8eecb519
#
_entry.id   d50af5aad24849318d49f2ab8eecb519
#
_cell.length_a   1.000
_cell.length_b   1.000
_cell.length_c   1.000
_cell.angle_alpha   90.00
_cell.angle_beta   90.00
_cell.angle_gamma   90.00
#
_symmetry.space_group_name_H-M   'P 1'
#
loop_
_entity.id
_entity.type
_entity.pdbx_description
1 polymer ?
#
loop_
_entity_poly.entity_id
_entity_poly.type
_entity_poly.pdbx_seq_one_letter_code
_entity_poly.pdbx_strand_id
1 'polypeptide(L)'
;MDIAAPPKTITPRFDPRDNGLNAIRLVLAFLVIVSHSWSLGGFGEEPTLGDATIGSFAVGGFFAISGFLVTGSRLRLPAGAYAWRRFLRIFPGLWVCLLVTAFVLAPTVGALRGGWSLPDALRYTGRNAPMVFSLTNEIGTTVRNVPVPSWNGSLWTLRHEIACYVLVGLAGFSGMFRSKPWLTAGGFGAITGVVVVLAVTDTRGLVVTFAVLLSFFLAGSALLRYGDRIPLTAPVAGLAMVLLAATIATHTVKIFGALPVAYLCLWTATVLSGQLRKVGSRNDLSYGVYIYGFPVQQLLFLAGASSLGPLTFAGLACVAVLPFAAMSWLLVERPAMRMKTYGRWGGFTHRALPGTAA
;
A
#
# COMPACT_ATOMS: atom_id res chain seq x y z
N MET A 1 -33.32 32.17 9.67
CA MET A 1 -31.85 32.13 9.49
C MET A 1 -31.50 30.68 9.20
N ASP A 2 -31.49 30.29 7.91
CA ASP A 2 -31.20 28.92 7.50
C ASP A 2 -29.72 28.63 7.82
N ILE A 3 -29.50 27.77 8.80
CA ILE A 3 -28.17 27.23 9.05
C ILE A 3 -27.86 26.34 7.86
N ALA A 4 -27.07 26.85 6.90
CA ALA A 4 -26.62 26.10 5.75
C ALA A 4 -25.97 24.79 6.23
N ALA A 5 -26.49 23.66 5.74
CA ALA A 5 -25.93 22.35 6.07
C ALA A 5 -24.42 22.36 5.80
N PRO A 6 -23.59 21.81 6.70
CA PRO A 6 -22.12 21.86 6.54
C PRO A 6 -21.71 21.31 5.19
N PRO A 7 -20.67 21.90 4.55
CA PRO A 7 -20.25 21.51 3.22
C PRO A 7 -19.89 20.02 3.19
N LYS A 8 -20.52 19.27 2.28
CA LYS A 8 -20.37 17.80 2.11
C LYS A 8 -19.14 17.42 1.28
N THR A 9 -18.07 18.24 1.34
CA THR A 9 -16.82 18.02 0.59
C THR A 9 -15.81 17.20 1.39
N ILE A 10 -14.74 16.71 0.71
CA ILE A 10 -13.75 15.79 1.29
C ILE A 10 -13.08 16.38 2.53
N THR A 11 -12.56 17.62 2.42
CA THR A 11 -11.73 18.21 3.49
C THR A 11 -12.48 18.35 4.83
N PRO A 12 -13.69 18.91 4.92
CA PRO A 12 -14.40 18.99 6.20
C PRO A 12 -14.98 17.65 6.67
N ARG A 13 -15.20 16.68 5.78
CA ARG A 13 -15.70 15.35 6.17
C ARG A 13 -14.62 14.38 6.62
N PHE A 14 -13.41 14.54 6.14
CA PHE A 14 -12.32 13.63 6.44
C PHE A 14 -11.56 14.09 7.69
N ASP A 15 -11.84 13.47 8.83
CA ASP A 15 -11.02 13.63 10.04
C ASP A 15 -9.80 12.72 9.98
N PRO A 16 -8.56 13.25 9.93
CA PRO A 16 -7.35 12.45 9.93
C PRO A 16 -7.17 11.56 11.17
N ARG A 17 -7.85 11.85 12.27
CA ARG A 17 -7.75 11.12 13.54
C ARG A 17 -8.87 10.12 13.75
N ASP A 18 -10.01 10.32 13.08
CA ASP A 18 -11.20 9.49 13.22
C ASP A 18 -11.78 9.12 11.84
N ASN A 19 -11.20 8.09 11.22
CA ASN A 19 -11.61 7.59 9.91
C ASN A 19 -11.33 6.10 9.78
N GLY A 20 -11.96 5.43 8.81
CA GLY A 20 -11.83 4.01 8.55
C GLY A 20 -10.68 3.61 7.63
N LEU A 21 -9.71 4.49 7.29
CA LEU A 21 -8.64 4.14 6.35
C LEU A 21 -7.78 2.95 6.81
N ASN A 22 -7.56 2.79 8.11
CA ASN A 22 -6.79 1.65 8.61
C ASN A 22 -7.55 0.33 8.41
N ALA A 23 -8.87 0.34 8.57
CA ALA A 23 -9.70 -0.84 8.27
C ALA A 23 -9.63 -1.18 6.78
N ILE A 24 -9.74 -0.17 5.89
CA ILE A 24 -9.63 -0.38 4.44
C ILE A 24 -8.25 -0.93 4.08
N ARG A 25 -7.17 -0.36 4.63
CA ARG A 25 -5.81 -0.86 4.39
C ARG A 25 -5.63 -2.32 4.84
N LEU A 26 -6.26 -2.71 5.95
CA LEU A 26 -6.24 -4.10 6.40
C LEU A 26 -6.98 -5.01 5.42
N VAL A 27 -8.15 -4.60 4.94
CA VAL A 27 -8.90 -5.33 3.90
C VAL A 27 -8.07 -5.47 2.62
N LEU A 28 -7.46 -4.38 2.16
CA LEU A 28 -6.58 -4.41 0.98
C LEU A 28 -5.39 -5.38 1.17
N ALA A 29 -4.79 -5.44 2.38
CA ALA A 29 -3.72 -6.38 2.67
C ALA A 29 -4.19 -7.85 2.59
N PHE A 30 -5.37 -8.15 3.11
CA PHE A 30 -5.96 -9.47 2.97
C PHE A 30 -6.32 -9.81 1.51
N LEU A 31 -6.81 -8.86 0.72
CA LEU A 31 -7.05 -9.07 -0.71
C LEU A 31 -5.77 -9.44 -1.48
N VAL A 32 -4.62 -8.87 -1.11
CA VAL A 32 -3.31 -9.28 -1.67
C VAL A 32 -3.01 -10.73 -1.31
N ILE A 33 -3.21 -11.15 -0.06
CA ILE A 33 -3.01 -12.55 0.37
C ILE A 33 -3.96 -13.49 -0.40
N VAL A 34 -5.24 -13.13 -0.49
CA VAL A 34 -6.23 -13.91 -1.24
C VAL A 34 -5.81 -14.07 -2.70
N SER A 35 -5.40 -12.98 -3.38
CA SER A 35 -4.93 -13.04 -4.76
C SER A 35 -3.75 -13.99 -4.92
N HIS A 36 -2.69 -13.79 -4.14
CA HIS A 36 -1.47 -14.59 -4.19
C HIS A 36 -1.68 -16.06 -3.79
N SER A 37 -2.78 -16.39 -3.12
CA SER A 37 -3.07 -17.78 -2.73
C SER A 37 -3.20 -18.71 -3.93
N TRP A 38 -3.65 -18.22 -5.08
CA TRP A 38 -3.73 -19.03 -6.30
C TRP A 38 -2.35 -19.38 -6.84
N SER A 39 -1.51 -18.39 -7.04
CA SER A 39 -0.15 -18.60 -7.59
C SER A 39 0.74 -19.34 -6.59
N LEU A 40 0.73 -18.96 -5.30
CA LEU A 40 1.58 -19.56 -4.27
C LEU A 40 1.11 -20.96 -3.86
N GLY A 41 -0.20 -21.22 -3.89
CA GLY A 41 -0.76 -22.53 -3.62
C GLY A 41 -0.66 -23.52 -4.79
N GLY A 42 -0.23 -23.04 -5.98
CA GLY A 42 -0.16 -23.88 -7.18
C GLY A 42 -1.51 -24.16 -7.83
N PHE A 43 -2.52 -23.32 -7.58
CA PHE A 43 -3.86 -23.48 -8.14
C PHE A 43 -4.05 -22.84 -9.52
N GLY A 44 -3.02 -22.16 -10.04
CA GLY A 44 -3.06 -21.48 -11.32
C GLY A 44 -2.87 -19.96 -11.19
N GLU A 45 -3.39 -19.23 -12.19
CA GLU A 45 -3.27 -17.77 -12.24
C GLU A 45 -4.10 -17.08 -11.16
N GLU A 46 -3.64 -15.90 -10.75
CA GLU A 46 -4.36 -15.09 -9.77
C GLU A 46 -5.69 -14.59 -10.33
N PRO A 47 -6.77 -14.56 -9.51
CA PRO A 47 -8.06 -14.02 -9.94
C PRO A 47 -7.95 -12.55 -10.35
N THR A 48 -8.65 -12.18 -11.44
CA THR A 48 -8.59 -10.85 -12.03
C THR A 48 -9.89 -10.07 -11.88
N LEU A 49 -9.77 -8.75 -11.89
CA LEU A 49 -10.84 -7.78 -12.07
C LEU A 49 -10.51 -6.98 -13.33
N GLY A 50 -11.11 -7.32 -14.47
CA GLY A 50 -10.74 -6.79 -15.76
C GLY A 50 -9.32 -7.19 -16.15
N ASP A 51 -8.44 -6.22 -16.40
CA ASP A 51 -7.03 -6.40 -16.75
C ASP A 51 -6.07 -6.42 -15.55
N ALA A 52 -6.58 -6.27 -14.32
CA ALA A 52 -5.79 -6.26 -13.09
C ALA A 52 -6.09 -7.50 -12.23
N THR A 53 -5.08 -8.12 -11.60
CA THR A 53 -5.31 -9.11 -10.55
C THR A 53 -5.93 -8.44 -9.32
N ILE A 54 -6.66 -9.22 -8.50
CA ILE A 54 -7.21 -8.70 -7.22
C ILE A 54 -6.08 -8.10 -6.36
N GLY A 55 -4.90 -8.73 -6.35
CA GLY A 55 -3.72 -8.22 -5.65
C GLY A 55 -3.24 -6.87 -6.21
N SER A 56 -3.14 -6.75 -7.54
CA SER A 56 -2.74 -5.49 -8.18
C SER A 56 -3.75 -4.38 -7.93
N PHE A 57 -5.04 -4.70 -7.96
CA PHE A 57 -6.13 -3.77 -7.61
C PHE A 57 -6.00 -3.28 -6.16
N ALA A 58 -5.77 -4.20 -5.22
CA ALA A 58 -5.59 -3.87 -3.81
C ALA A 58 -4.34 -2.99 -3.58
N VAL A 59 -3.23 -3.27 -4.26
CA VAL A 59 -2.02 -2.44 -4.24
C VAL A 59 -2.32 -1.05 -4.80
N GLY A 60 -3.09 -0.92 -5.88
CA GLY A 60 -3.58 0.36 -6.40
C GLY A 60 -4.32 1.16 -5.32
N GLY A 61 -5.20 0.52 -4.56
CA GLY A 61 -5.88 1.13 -3.41
C GLY A 61 -4.91 1.62 -2.33
N PHE A 62 -3.86 0.85 -2.01
CA PHE A 62 -2.80 1.30 -1.09
C PHE A 62 -2.10 2.56 -1.61
N PHE A 63 -1.74 2.59 -2.90
CA PHE A 63 -1.09 3.75 -3.50
C PHE A 63 -2.02 4.98 -3.51
N ALA A 64 -3.30 4.82 -3.77
CA ALA A 64 -4.29 5.90 -3.71
C ALA A 64 -4.40 6.50 -2.29
N ILE A 65 -4.53 5.65 -1.27
CA ILE A 65 -4.55 6.08 0.14
C ILE A 65 -3.21 6.75 0.51
N SER A 66 -2.08 6.16 0.09
CA SER A 66 -0.75 6.74 0.33
C SER A 66 -0.61 8.10 -0.34
N GLY A 67 -1.06 8.27 -1.57
CA GLY A 67 -1.04 9.56 -2.27
C GLY A 67 -1.78 10.65 -1.51
N PHE A 68 -2.96 10.34 -1.00
CA PHE A 68 -3.75 11.27 -0.18
C PHE A 68 -3.02 11.64 1.12
N LEU A 69 -2.60 10.66 1.91
CA LEU A 69 -2.00 10.89 3.23
C LEU A 69 -0.58 11.49 3.16
N VAL A 70 0.23 11.04 2.21
CA VAL A 70 1.64 11.43 2.07
C VAL A 70 1.75 12.86 1.55
N THR A 71 0.95 13.21 0.54
CA THR A 71 0.88 14.59 0.03
C THR A 71 0.43 15.54 1.14
N GLY A 72 -0.61 15.20 1.90
CA GLY A 72 -1.05 15.99 3.05
C GLY A 72 0.02 16.13 4.13
N SER A 73 0.78 15.06 4.39
CA SER A 73 1.91 15.09 5.33
C SER A 73 3.01 16.06 4.85
N ARG A 74 3.38 16.03 3.56
CA ARG A 74 4.43 16.89 3.00
C ARG A 74 4.07 18.36 2.95
N LEU A 75 2.80 18.67 2.74
CA LEU A 75 2.31 20.04 2.77
C LEU A 75 2.37 20.68 4.17
N ARG A 76 2.22 19.86 5.21
CA ARG A 76 2.22 20.32 6.62
C ARG A 76 3.58 20.27 7.30
N LEU A 77 4.51 19.42 6.83
CA LEU A 77 5.76 19.14 7.52
C LEU A 77 6.97 19.64 6.72
N PRO A 78 8.03 20.08 7.40
CA PRO A 78 9.31 20.30 6.76
C PRO A 78 9.89 18.98 6.23
N ALA A 79 10.79 19.07 5.23
CA ALA A 79 11.28 17.91 4.48
C ALA A 79 11.90 16.83 5.38
N GLY A 80 12.72 17.22 6.36
CA GLY A 80 13.37 16.26 7.27
C GLY A 80 12.36 15.52 8.17
N ALA A 81 11.37 16.22 8.74
CA ALA A 81 10.31 15.57 9.54
C ALA A 81 9.41 14.66 8.68
N TYR A 82 9.15 15.07 7.43
CA TYR A 82 8.44 14.24 6.46
C TYR A 82 9.23 12.95 6.15
N ALA A 83 10.50 13.08 5.75
CA ALA A 83 11.35 11.94 5.41
C ALA A 83 11.50 10.98 6.58
N TRP A 84 11.74 11.50 7.80
CA TRP A 84 11.85 10.71 9.02
C TRP A 84 10.59 9.90 9.31
N ARG A 85 9.40 10.50 9.18
CA ARG A 85 8.13 9.79 9.39
C ARG A 85 7.88 8.70 8.35
N ARG A 86 8.32 8.89 7.09
CA ARG A 86 8.21 7.87 6.03
C ARG A 86 9.20 6.74 6.27
N PHE A 87 10.44 7.07 6.65
CA PHE A 87 11.44 6.08 7.06
C PHE A 87 10.93 5.18 8.19
N LEU A 88 10.46 5.76 9.30
CA LEU A 88 9.94 5.02 10.44
C LEU A 88 8.71 4.15 10.09
N ARG A 89 7.98 4.51 9.05
CA ARG A 89 6.80 3.75 8.62
C ARG A 89 7.15 2.48 7.87
N ILE A 90 8.24 2.47 7.11
CA ILE A 90 8.58 1.35 6.21
C ILE A 90 9.76 0.54 6.77
N PHE A 91 10.90 1.18 6.99
CA PHE A 91 12.17 0.46 7.14
C PHE A 91 12.28 -0.41 8.39
N PRO A 92 11.84 -0.02 9.60
CA PRO A 92 11.98 -0.88 10.77
C PRO A 92 11.25 -2.22 10.61
N GLY A 93 9.99 -2.19 10.19
CA GLY A 93 9.21 -3.42 9.95
C GLY A 93 9.78 -4.26 8.81
N LEU A 94 10.18 -3.61 7.70
CA LEU A 94 10.85 -4.28 6.59
C LEU A 94 12.11 -5.02 7.03
N TRP A 95 13.01 -4.34 7.74
CA TRP A 95 14.29 -4.95 8.14
C TRP A 95 14.08 -6.15 9.06
N VAL A 96 13.16 -6.06 10.00
CA VAL A 96 12.83 -7.20 10.87
C VAL A 96 12.17 -8.33 10.06
N CYS A 97 11.29 -8.03 9.11
CA CYS A 97 10.72 -9.05 8.22
C CYS A 97 11.81 -9.76 7.41
N LEU A 98 12.78 -9.02 6.85
CA LEU A 98 13.92 -9.62 6.13
C LEU A 98 14.76 -10.51 7.03
N LEU A 99 15.08 -10.06 8.25
CA LEU A 99 15.85 -10.84 9.22
C LEU A 99 15.09 -12.11 9.65
N VAL A 100 13.81 -11.98 10.00
CA VAL A 100 12.98 -13.14 10.36
C VAL A 100 12.90 -14.14 9.20
N THR A 101 12.70 -13.66 7.98
CA THR A 101 12.65 -14.53 6.79
C THR A 101 14.00 -15.24 6.58
N ALA A 102 15.12 -14.50 6.64
CA ALA A 102 16.44 -15.03 6.33
C ALA A 102 17.04 -15.93 7.41
N PHE A 103 16.78 -15.63 8.70
CA PHE A 103 17.46 -16.25 9.83
C PHE A 103 16.55 -17.08 10.74
N VAL A 104 15.22 -17.07 10.49
CA VAL A 104 14.27 -17.90 11.22
C VAL A 104 13.51 -18.82 10.26
N LEU A 105 12.78 -18.26 9.29
CA LEU A 105 11.91 -19.05 8.42
C LEU A 105 12.71 -19.91 7.42
N ALA A 106 13.67 -19.31 6.71
CA ALA A 106 14.46 -20.02 5.72
C ALA A 106 15.34 -21.14 6.34
N PRO A 107 16.06 -20.95 7.47
CA PRO A 107 16.79 -22.04 8.10
C PRO A 107 15.88 -23.13 8.67
N THR A 108 14.67 -22.81 9.18
CA THR A 108 13.71 -23.84 9.60
C THR A 108 13.33 -24.74 8.42
N VAL A 109 13.05 -24.16 7.25
CA VAL A 109 12.80 -24.92 6.02
C VAL A 109 14.09 -25.66 5.58
N GLY A 110 15.24 -25.02 5.67
CA GLY A 110 16.54 -25.61 5.35
C GLY A 110 16.92 -26.82 6.21
N ALA A 111 16.53 -26.83 7.50
CA ALA A 111 16.72 -27.99 8.38
C ALA A 111 15.90 -29.23 7.94
N LEU A 112 14.74 -28.98 7.31
CA LEU A 112 13.84 -30.06 6.85
C LEU A 112 14.15 -30.51 5.41
N ARG A 113 14.60 -29.59 4.54
CA ARG A 113 14.73 -29.82 3.09
C ARG A 113 16.13 -29.57 2.54
N GLY A 114 17.04 -29.05 3.36
CA GLY A 114 18.35 -28.58 2.93
C GLY A 114 18.32 -27.23 2.23
N GLY A 115 19.49 -26.81 1.76
CA GLY A 115 19.61 -25.66 0.84
C GLY A 115 19.68 -24.28 1.47
N TRP A 116 19.64 -24.13 2.79
CA TRP A 116 19.95 -22.86 3.46
C TRP A 116 21.46 -22.67 3.61
N SER A 117 21.91 -21.44 3.39
CA SER A 117 23.30 -21.07 3.68
C SER A 117 23.35 -19.65 4.28
N LEU A 118 24.33 -19.42 5.15
CA LEU A 118 24.55 -18.10 5.75
C LEU A 118 24.92 -17.04 4.69
N PRO A 119 25.78 -17.29 3.69
CA PRO A 119 26.06 -16.33 2.63
C PRO A 119 24.81 -15.89 1.86
N ASP A 120 23.89 -16.81 1.53
CA ASP A 120 22.66 -16.49 0.82
C ASP A 120 21.68 -15.69 1.69
N ALA A 121 21.58 -16.00 2.99
CA ALA A 121 20.79 -15.23 3.95
C ALA A 121 21.30 -13.79 4.10
N LEU A 122 22.62 -13.60 4.20
CA LEU A 122 23.26 -12.28 4.24
C LEU A 122 23.07 -11.52 2.92
N ARG A 123 23.21 -12.20 1.79
CA ARG A 123 22.97 -11.62 0.46
C ARG A 123 21.52 -11.17 0.29
N TYR A 124 20.56 -12.01 0.67
CA TYR A 124 19.13 -11.68 0.65
C TYR A 124 18.85 -10.43 1.49
N THR A 125 19.30 -10.43 2.74
CA THR A 125 19.08 -9.30 3.66
C THR A 125 19.76 -8.03 3.16
N GLY A 126 21.04 -8.10 2.79
CA GLY A 126 21.83 -6.93 2.35
C GLY A 126 21.31 -6.30 1.05
N ARG A 127 20.85 -7.10 0.09
CA ARG A 127 20.31 -6.59 -1.19
C ARG A 127 18.92 -5.99 -1.04
N ASN A 128 18.09 -6.56 -0.18
CA ASN A 128 16.70 -6.11 -0.02
C ASN A 128 16.55 -4.96 0.99
N ALA A 129 17.45 -4.84 1.97
CA ALA A 129 17.33 -3.83 3.04
C ALA A 129 17.27 -2.37 2.55
N PRO A 130 18.04 -1.91 1.56
CA PRO A 130 17.98 -0.52 1.09
C PRO A 130 16.83 -0.24 0.12
N MET A 131 16.16 -1.26 -0.43
CA MET A 131 15.08 -1.15 -1.42
C MET A 131 15.46 -0.37 -2.71
N VAL A 132 16.74 -0.23 -3.01
CA VAL A 132 17.26 0.52 -4.18
C VAL A 132 17.67 -0.41 -5.30
N PHE A 133 18.29 -1.54 -4.96
CA PHE A 133 18.83 -2.51 -5.93
C PHE A 133 17.76 -3.49 -6.41
N SER A 134 18.13 -4.31 -7.40
CA SER A 134 17.32 -5.47 -7.80
C SER A 134 17.12 -6.40 -6.61
N LEU A 135 15.87 -6.71 -6.31
CA LEU A 135 15.53 -7.57 -5.19
C LEU A 135 16.03 -8.99 -5.43
N THR A 136 16.49 -9.63 -4.36
CA THR A 136 16.81 -11.04 -4.33
C THR A 136 15.67 -11.77 -3.65
N ASN A 137 15.08 -12.74 -4.34
CA ASN A 137 13.86 -13.38 -3.86
C ASN A 137 14.12 -14.74 -3.20
N GLU A 138 15.29 -15.31 -3.41
CA GLU A 138 15.67 -16.65 -2.94
C GLU A 138 16.71 -16.58 -1.82
N ILE A 139 16.69 -17.59 -0.95
CA ILE A 139 17.70 -17.84 0.07
C ILE A 139 18.17 -19.28 -0.11
N GLY A 140 19.28 -19.43 -0.80
CA GLY A 140 19.76 -20.75 -1.23
C GLY A 140 18.73 -21.47 -2.12
N THR A 141 18.47 -22.73 -1.83
CA THR A 141 17.49 -23.56 -2.55
C THR A 141 16.28 -23.93 -1.71
N THR A 142 16.07 -23.24 -0.57
CA THR A 142 15.03 -23.57 0.42
C THR A 142 13.60 -23.53 -0.13
N VAL A 143 13.34 -22.65 -1.10
CA VAL A 143 12.05 -22.53 -1.81
C VAL A 143 12.16 -22.98 -3.28
N ARG A 144 13.13 -23.87 -3.60
CA ARG A 144 13.18 -24.53 -4.91
C ARG A 144 12.02 -25.55 -5.00
N ASN A 145 11.46 -25.72 -6.18
CA ASN A 145 10.35 -26.66 -6.43
C ASN A 145 9.05 -26.28 -5.70
N VAL A 146 8.80 -25.00 -5.50
CA VAL A 146 7.49 -24.44 -5.15
C VAL A 146 6.92 -23.69 -6.36
N PRO A 147 5.60 -23.46 -6.44
CA PRO A 147 4.99 -22.81 -7.62
C PRO A 147 5.59 -21.43 -7.93
N VAL A 148 5.94 -20.67 -6.90
CA VAL A 148 6.62 -19.38 -7.02
C VAL A 148 7.88 -19.40 -6.15
N PRO A 149 9.08 -19.59 -6.72
CA PRO A 149 10.34 -19.74 -5.98
C PRO A 149 10.82 -18.38 -5.43
N SER A 150 10.14 -17.86 -4.44
CA SER A 150 10.42 -16.56 -3.81
C SER A 150 10.05 -16.59 -2.33
N TRP A 151 10.92 -16.08 -1.47
CA TRP A 151 10.60 -15.91 -0.06
C TRP A 151 9.65 -14.73 0.19
N ASN A 152 9.79 -13.67 -0.57
CA ASN A 152 8.91 -12.52 -0.40
C ASN A 152 8.75 -11.72 -1.71
N GLY A 153 7.86 -12.20 -2.56
CA GLY A 153 7.53 -11.56 -3.82
C GLY A 153 6.77 -10.24 -3.68
N SER A 154 6.19 -9.93 -2.50
CA SER A 154 5.41 -8.69 -2.33
C SER A 154 6.25 -7.43 -2.17
N LEU A 155 7.55 -7.55 -1.86
CA LEU A 155 8.41 -6.41 -1.53
C LEU A 155 8.68 -5.46 -2.71
N TRP A 156 8.49 -5.90 -3.95
CA TRP A 156 8.76 -5.08 -5.12
C TRP A 156 7.93 -3.77 -5.15
N THR A 157 6.73 -3.78 -4.58
CA THR A 157 5.85 -2.61 -4.54
C THR A 157 6.36 -1.52 -3.60
N LEU A 158 7.07 -1.91 -2.52
CA LEU A 158 7.64 -0.95 -1.56
C LEU A 158 8.67 -0.01 -2.22
N ARG A 159 9.44 -0.49 -3.21
CA ARG A 159 10.34 0.38 -4.00
C ARG A 159 9.57 1.50 -4.69
N HIS A 160 8.44 1.16 -5.30
CA HIS A 160 7.60 2.10 -6.01
C HIS A 160 6.93 3.08 -5.03
N GLU A 161 6.55 2.61 -3.85
CA GLU A 161 6.01 3.46 -2.79
C GLU A 161 7.07 4.45 -2.28
N ILE A 162 8.30 3.98 -2.02
CA ILE A 162 9.42 4.84 -1.65
C ILE A 162 9.72 5.87 -2.75
N ALA A 163 9.71 5.47 -4.02
CA ALA A 163 9.90 6.38 -5.15
C ALA A 163 8.81 7.48 -5.17
N CYS A 164 7.54 7.12 -4.96
CA CYS A 164 6.46 8.11 -4.82
C CYS A 164 6.68 9.05 -3.62
N TYR A 165 7.19 8.54 -2.49
CA TYR A 165 7.52 9.38 -1.32
C TYR A 165 8.65 10.36 -1.62
N VAL A 166 9.68 9.93 -2.35
CA VAL A 166 10.78 10.81 -2.79
C VAL A 166 10.25 11.87 -3.75
N LEU A 167 9.44 11.50 -4.75
CA LEU A 167 8.87 12.46 -5.70
C LEU A 167 8.06 13.55 -5.01
N VAL A 168 7.16 13.20 -4.09
CA VAL A 168 6.39 14.18 -3.31
C VAL A 168 7.28 14.95 -2.35
N GLY A 169 8.29 14.31 -1.76
CA GLY A 169 9.30 14.95 -0.92
C GLY A 169 10.02 16.08 -1.66
N LEU A 170 10.51 15.79 -2.88
CA LEU A 170 11.18 16.74 -3.76
C LEU A 170 10.23 17.82 -4.28
N ALA A 171 9.05 17.45 -4.77
CA ALA A 171 8.04 18.41 -5.22
C ALA A 171 7.69 19.43 -4.12
N GLY A 172 7.67 19.01 -2.86
CA GLY A 172 7.38 19.88 -1.73
C GLY A 172 8.45 20.92 -1.41
N PHE A 173 9.61 20.93 -2.07
CA PHE A 173 10.56 22.06 -2.01
C PHE A 173 10.10 23.20 -2.92
N SER A 174 9.32 22.92 -3.96
CA SER A 174 8.79 23.93 -4.85
C SER A 174 7.63 24.69 -4.19
N GLY A 175 7.71 26.01 -4.15
CA GLY A 175 6.59 26.87 -3.76
C GLY A 175 5.38 26.68 -4.67
N MET A 176 5.61 26.36 -5.95
CA MET A 176 4.56 26.07 -6.93
C MET A 176 3.75 24.83 -6.54
N PHE A 177 4.39 23.75 -6.05
CA PHE A 177 3.67 22.57 -5.59
C PHE A 177 2.73 22.89 -4.42
N ARG A 178 3.13 23.81 -3.52
CA ARG A 178 2.31 24.24 -2.39
C ARG A 178 1.15 25.15 -2.83
N SER A 179 1.40 26.11 -3.72
CA SER A 179 0.43 27.15 -4.12
C SER A 179 -0.50 26.71 -5.25
N LYS A 180 -0.07 25.81 -6.14
CA LYS A 180 -0.80 25.44 -7.36
C LYS A 180 -1.34 24.00 -7.34
N PRO A 181 -2.61 23.78 -6.91
CA PRO A 181 -3.22 22.44 -6.86
C PRO A 181 -3.26 21.74 -8.22
N TRP A 182 -3.35 22.50 -9.31
CA TRP A 182 -3.44 21.95 -10.66
C TRP A 182 -2.22 21.12 -11.06
N LEU A 183 -1.05 21.33 -10.42
CA LEU A 183 0.13 20.49 -10.68
C LEU A 183 -0.08 19.02 -10.32
N THR A 184 -0.86 18.72 -9.27
CA THR A 184 -1.18 17.32 -8.93
C THR A 184 -2.20 16.72 -9.88
N ALA A 185 -3.22 17.49 -10.27
CA ALA A 185 -4.21 17.03 -11.26
C ALA A 185 -3.59 16.90 -12.65
N GLY A 186 -2.77 17.86 -13.08
CA GLY A 186 -2.03 17.80 -14.35
C GLY A 186 -1.03 16.65 -14.37
N GLY A 187 -0.33 16.40 -13.27
CA GLY A 187 0.53 15.23 -13.10
C GLY A 187 -0.23 13.90 -13.19
N PHE A 188 -1.41 13.84 -12.58
CA PHE A 188 -2.30 12.68 -12.71
C PHE A 188 -2.75 12.48 -14.17
N GLY A 189 -3.19 13.55 -14.86
CA GLY A 189 -3.57 13.46 -16.27
C GLY A 189 -2.41 13.06 -17.17
N ALA A 190 -1.22 13.64 -16.96
CA ALA A 190 -0.03 13.31 -17.73
C ALA A 190 0.39 11.84 -17.55
N ILE A 191 0.44 11.32 -16.32
CA ILE A 191 0.81 9.92 -16.09
C ILE A 191 -0.26 8.95 -16.62
N THR A 192 -1.54 9.32 -16.55
CA THR A 192 -2.61 8.53 -17.18
C THR A 192 -2.42 8.48 -18.69
N GLY A 193 -2.07 9.61 -19.33
CA GLY A 193 -1.71 9.65 -20.76
C GLY A 193 -0.50 8.75 -21.08
N VAL A 194 0.52 8.74 -20.23
CA VAL A 194 1.66 7.80 -20.36
C VAL A 194 1.18 6.35 -20.28
N VAL A 195 0.31 6.00 -19.32
CA VAL A 195 -0.22 4.63 -19.19
C VAL A 195 -1.01 4.23 -20.43
N VAL A 196 -1.81 5.15 -21.01
CA VAL A 196 -2.52 4.90 -22.28
C VAL A 196 -1.53 4.59 -23.41
N VAL A 197 -0.49 5.41 -23.58
CA VAL A 197 0.53 5.19 -24.62
C VAL A 197 1.21 3.83 -24.44
N LEU A 198 1.63 3.52 -23.21
CA LEU A 198 2.27 2.24 -22.90
C LEU A 198 1.36 1.03 -23.15
N ALA A 199 0.05 1.20 -22.89
CA ALA A 199 -0.94 0.16 -23.19
C ALA A 199 -1.14 -0.04 -24.71
N VAL A 200 -1.25 1.06 -25.48
CA VAL A 200 -1.41 1.00 -26.94
C VAL A 200 -0.17 0.42 -27.63
N THR A 201 1.03 0.69 -27.09
CA THR A 201 2.30 0.15 -27.63
C THR A 201 2.65 -1.24 -27.11
N ASP A 202 1.74 -1.91 -26.38
CA ASP A 202 1.97 -3.20 -25.70
C ASP A 202 3.30 -3.26 -24.93
N THR A 203 3.75 -2.11 -24.42
CA THR A 203 4.97 -2.03 -23.61
C THR A 203 4.72 -2.70 -22.27
N ARG A 204 5.69 -3.50 -21.81
CA ARG A 204 5.60 -4.26 -20.55
C ARG A 204 6.80 -3.97 -19.64
N GLY A 205 6.72 -4.37 -18.38
CA GLY A 205 7.82 -4.32 -17.43
C GLY A 205 7.70 -3.25 -16.35
N LEU A 206 8.82 -2.95 -15.71
CA LEU A 206 8.86 -2.11 -14.49
C LEU A 206 8.35 -0.69 -14.72
N VAL A 207 8.59 -0.11 -15.90
CA VAL A 207 8.16 1.25 -16.24
C VAL A 207 6.63 1.34 -16.27
N VAL A 208 5.96 0.37 -16.89
CA VAL A 208 4.50 0.30 -16.96
C VAL A 208 3.93 0.15 -15.57
N THR A 209 4.48 -0.79 -14.80
CA THR A 209 4.03 -1.05 -13.43
C THR A 209 4.17 0.20 -12.56
N PHE A 210 5.29 0.91 -12.65
CA PHE A 210 5.49 2.16 -11.92
C PHE A 210 4.52 3.26 -12.37
N ALA A 211 4.31 3.43 -13.68
CA ALA A 211 3.38 4.41 -14.23
C ALA A 211 1.95 4.18 -13.72
N VAL A 212 1.48 2.92 -13.73
CA VAL A 212 0.17 2.53 -13.20
C VAL A 212 0.07 2.85 -11.70
N LEU A 213 1.04 2.42 -10.88
CA LEU A 213 1.01 2.68 -9.43
C LEU A 213 1.10 4.18 -9.11
N LEU A 214 1.91 4.93 -9.88
CA LEU A 214 2.01 6.38 -9.76
C LEU A 214 0.70 7.08 -10.12
N SER A 215 -0.08 6.57 -11.09
CA SER A 215 -1.40 7.11 -11.42
C SER A 215 -2.36 6.99 -10.24
N PHE A 216 -2.41 5.83 -9.57
CA PHE A 216 -3.20 5.65 -8.34
C PHE A 216 -2.75 6.60 -7.22
N PHE A 217 -1.46 6.73 -7.02
CA PHE A 217 -0.90 7.65 -6.03
C PHE A 217 -1.26 9.11 -6.32
N LEU A 218 -1.13 9.55 -7.56
CA LEU A 218 -1.46 10.93 -7.97
C LEU A 218 -2.96 11.19 -7.96
N ALA A 219 -3.82 10.18 -8.23
CA ALA A 219 -5.26 10.29 -8.04
C ALA A 219 -5.60 10.63 -6.57
N GLY A 220 -5.02 9.91 -5.61
CA GLY A 220 -5.19 10.22 -4.19
C GLY A 220 -4.64 11.61 -3.81
N SER A 221 -3.50 12.00 -4.36
CA SER A 221 -2.91 13.33 -4.17
C SER A 221 -3.80 14.44 -4.72
N ALA A 222 -4.40 14.24 -5.89
CA ALA A 222 -5.32 15.18 -6.51
C ALA A 222 -6.61 15.33 -5.68
N LEU A 223 -7.18 14.21 -5.20
CA LEU A 223 -8.36 14.27 -4.31
C LEU A 223 -8.08 15.05 -3.02
N LEU A 224 -6.88 14.96 -2.45
CA LEU A 224 -6.51 15.80 -1.31
C LEU A 224 -6.48 17.28 -1.70
N ARG A 225 -5.85 17.60 -2.83
CA ARG A 225 -5.62 18.99 -3.26
C ARG A 225 -6.89 19.72 -3.67
N TYR A 226 -7.88 18.98 -4.14
CA TYR A 226 -9.20 19.48 -4.52
C TYR A 226 -10.29 19.10 -3.51
N GLY A 227 -9.90 18.66 -2.32
CA GLY A 227 -10.82 18.16 -1.30
C GLY A 227 -11.90 19.16 -0.87
N ASP A 228 -11.64 20.46 -0.95
CA ASP A 228 -12.63 21.51 -0.66
C ASP A 228 -13.70 21.66 -1.76
N ARG A 229 -13.46 21.15 -2.96
CA ARG A 229 -14.32 21.28 -4.14
C ARG A 229 -15.06 20.00 -4.50
N ILE A 230 -14.50 18.84 -4.13
CA ILE A 230 -15.04 17.54 -4.49
C ILE A 230 -16.02 17.08 -3.41
N PRO A 231 -17.33 16.91 -3.75
CA PRO A 231 -18.30 16.42 -2.79
C PRO A 231 -18.03 14.95 -2.43
N LEU A 232 -18.06 14.64 -1.12
CA LEU A 232 -17.92 13.28 -0.61
C LEU A 232 -19.30 12.74 -0.20
N THR A 233 -20.07 12.33 -1.21
CA THR A 233 -21.49 11.99 -1.08
C THR A 233 -21.80 10.63 -1.72
N ALA A 234 -22.90 10.00 -1.31
CA ALA A 234 -23.32 8.71 -1.86
C ALA A 234 -23.60 8.73 -3.38
N PRO A 235 -24.22 9.78 -3.98
CA PRO A 235 -24.38 9.83 -5.44
C PRO A 235 -23.06 9.83 -6.20
N VAL A 236 -22.05 10.58 -5.72
CA VAL A 236 -20.71 10.59 -6.37
C VAL A 236 -20.00 9.25 -6.14
N ALA A 237 -20.20 8.60 -4.99
CA ALA A 237 -19.71 7.24 -4.77
C ALA A 237 -20.39 6.22 -5.70
N GLY A 238 -21.69 6.37 -5.94
CA GLY A 238 -22.42 5.58 -6.94
C GLY A 238 -21.86 5.77 -8.34
N LEU A 239 -21.59 7.00 -8.75
CA LEU A 239 -20.93 7.29 -10.02
C LEU A 239 -19.52 6.65 -10.09
N ALA A 240 -18.73 6.76 -9.01
CA ALA A 240 -17.40 6.13 -8.96
C ALA A 240 -17.49 4.60 -9.05
N MET A 241 -18.51 3.96 -8.45
CA MET A 241 -18.76 2.52 -8.61
C MET A 241 -19.12 2.15 -10.04
N VAL A 242 -19.99 2.92 -10.70
CA VAL A 242 -20.35 2.69 -12.10
C VAL A 242 -19.12 2.84 -13.01
N LEU A 243 -18.32 3.88 -12.82
CA LEU A 243 -17.09 4.08 -13.57
C LEU A 243 -16.10 2.93 -13.33
N LEU A 244 -15.94 2.48 -12.10
CA LEU A 244 -15.07 1.34 -11.78
C LEU A 244 -15.60 0.06 -12.45
N ALA A 245 -16.90 -0.21 -12.38
CA ALA A 245 -17.51 -1.36 -13.06
C ALA A 245 -17.30 -1.29 -14.60
N ALA A 246 -17.41 -0.11 -15.18
CA ALA A 246 -17.12 0.09 -16.60
C ALA A 246 -15.65 -0.22 -16.94
N THR A 247 -14.70 0.22 -16.10
CA THR A 247 -13.27 -0.11 -16.32
C THR A 247 -12.98 -1.59 -16.17
N ILE A 248 -13.68 -2.29 -15.28
CA ILE A 248 -13.57 -3.76 -15.14
C ILE A 248 -14.11 -4.44 -16.40
N ALA A 249 -15.31 -4.05 -16.84
CA ALA A 249 -15.97 -4.63 -18.03
C ALA A 249 -15.19 -4.39 -19.33
N THR A 250 -14.51 -3.24 -19.45
CA THR A 250 -13.71 -2.86 -20.62
C THR A 250 -12.23 -3.26 -20.50
N HIS A 251 -11.83 -3.98 -19.46
CA HIS A 251 -10.43 -4.35 -19.19
C HIS A 251 -9.45 -3.16 -19.21
N THR A 252 -9.85 -2.04 -18.60
CA THR A 252 -9.05 -0.79 -18.53
C THR A 252 -8.81 -0.29 -17.11
N VAL A 253 -8.88 -1.19 -16.12
CA VAL A 253 -8.68 -0.85 -14.69
C VAL A 253 -7.32 -0.20 -14.45
N LYS A 254 -6.26 -0.71 -15.07
CA LYS A 254 -4.90 -0.15 -14.94
C LYS A 254 -4.79 1.26 -15.46
N ILE A 255 -5.62 1.65 -16.43
CA ILE A 255 -5.60 2.96 -17.08
C ILE A 255 -6.51 3.95 -16.35
N PHE A 256 -7.78 3.59 -16.15
CA PHE A 256 -8.82 4.52 -15.68
C PHE A 256 -9.35 4.19 -14.27
N GLY A 257 -8.95 3.08 -13.67
CA GLY A 257 -9.42 2.68 -12.32
C GLY A 257 -8.90 3.55 -11.18
N ALA A 258 -7.82 4.32 -11.39
CA ALA A 258 -7.13 5.04 -10.31
C ALA A 258 -8.02 6.04 -9.58
N LEU A 259 -8.75 6.89 -10.28
CA LEU A 259 -9.60 7.93 -9.67
C LEU A 259 -10.83 7.34 -8.97
N PRO A 260 -11.63 6.44 -9.57
CA PRO A 260 -12.76 5.84 -8.87
C PRO A 260 -12.34 5.02 -7.65
N VAL A 261 -11.23 4.26 -7.71
CA VAL A 261 -10.71 3.53 -6.55
C VAL A 261 -10.29 4.48 -5.43
N ALA A 262 -9.53 5.54 -5.75
CA ALA A 262 -9.12 6.54 -4.77
C ALA A 262 -10.33 7.20 -4.08
N TYR A 263 -11.34 7.57 -4.85
CA TYR A 263 -12.56 8.17 -4.31
C TYR A 263 -13.32 7.19 -3.42
N LEU A 264 -13.52 5.96 -3.86
CA LEU A 264 -14.24 4.93 -3.09
C LEU A 264 -13.53 4.59 -1.78
N CYS A 265 -12.20 4.52 -1.77
CA CYS A 265 -11.43 4.34 -0.53
C CYS A 265 -11.70 5.47 0.47
N LEU A 266 -11.69 6.74 0.02
CA LEU A 266 -11.95 7.88 0.89
C LEU A 266 -13.41 7.94 1.36
N TRP A 267 -14.35 7.70 0.45
CA TRP A 267 -15.78 7.69 0.80
C TRP A 267 -16.09 6.59 1.81
N THR A 268 -15.64 5.36 1.56
CA THR A 268 -15.82 4.23 2.48
C THR A 268 -15.21 4.53 3.85
N ALA A 269 -14.01 5.15 3.89
CA ALA A 269 -13.36 5.52 5.15
C ALA A 269 -14.21 6.47 6.02
N THR A 270 -15.05 7.28 5.41
CA THR A 270 -15.91 8.25 6.14
C THR A 270 -17.28 7.70 6.50
N VAL A 271 -17.80 6.71 5.74
CA VAL A 271 -19.11 6.11 6.02
C VAL A 271 -19.03 4.91 6.95
N LEU A 272 -17.85 4.29 7.09
CA LEU A 272 -17.65 3.25 8.10
C LEU A 272 -17.99 3.79 9.48
N SER A 273 -18.77 3.02 10.24
CA SER A 273 -19.26 3.40 11.57
C SER A 273 -19.00 2.31 12.60
N GLY A 274 -19.22 2.62 13.87
CA GLY A 274 -19.17 1.66 14.97
C GLY A 274 -17.80 0.98 15.12
N GLN A 275 -17.78 -0.34 15.29
CA GLN A 275 -16.58 -1.13 15.51
C GLN A 275 -15.68 -1.20 14.25
N LEU A 276 -16.27 -1.20 13.05
CA LEU A 276 -15.50 -1.25 11.80
C LEU A 276 -14.60 -0.02 11.62
N ARG A 277 -15.07 1.18 12.00
CA ARG A 277 -14.26 2.40 11.99
C ARG A 277 -13.08 2.34 12.94
N LYS A 278 -13.21 1.59 14.04
CA LYS A 278 -12.17 1.44 15.07
C LYS A 278 -11.11 0.40 14.71
N VAL A 279 -11.37 -0.45 13.70
CA VAL A 279 -10.40 -1.45 13.25
C VAL A 279 -9.12 -0.76 12.79
N GLY A 280 -7.99 -1.17 13.35
CA GLY A 280 -6.69 -0.60 13.03
C GLY A 280 -6.40 0.79 13.63
N SER A 281 -7.35 1.43 14.34
CA SER A 281 -7.14 2.77 14.91
C SER A 281 -6.07 2.79 16.01
N ARG A 282 -6.01 1.74 16.83
CA ARG A 282 -4.99 1.56 17.88
C ARG A 282 -3.81 0.71 17.42
N ASN A 283 -4.06 -0.29 16.58
CA ASN A 283 -3.10 -1.29 16.13
C ASN A 283 -3.21 -1.44 14.61
N ASP A 284 -2.38 -0.75 13.84
CA ASP A 284 -2.36 -0.82 12.38
C ASP A 284 -1.57 -2.05 11.92
N LEU A 285 -2.24 -3.19 11.82
CA LEU A 285 -1.65 -4.46 11.39
C LEU A 285 -1.45 -4.56 9.87
N SER A 286 -1.99 -3.63 9.09
CA SER A 286 -2.04 -3.74 7.62
C SER A 286 -0.66 -3.89 6.98
N TYR A 287 0.35 -3.21 7.52
CA TYR A 287 1.72 -3.30 7.00
C TYR A 287 2.35 -4.66 7.33
N GLY A 288 2.23 -5.12 8.58
CA GLY A 288 2.70 -6.46 8.97
C GLY A 288 2.01 -7.57 8.16
N VAL A 289 0.69 -7.51 7.97
CA VAL A 289 -0.05 -8.47 7.12
C VAL A 289 0.51 -8.46 5.70
N TYR A 290 0.80 -7.29 5.14
CA TYR A 290 1.33 -7.16 3.79
C TYR A 290 2.72 -7.77 3.63
N ILE A 291 3.68 -7.45 4.52
CA ILE A 291 5.08 -7.90 4.37
C ILE A 291 5.32 -9.35 4.80
N TYR A 292 4.51 -9.89 5.72
CA TYR A 292 4.62 -11.29 6.15
C TYR A 292 3.68 -12.24 5.39
N GLY A 293 2.68 -11.73 4.66
CA GLY A 293 1.70 -12.55 3.94
C GLY A 293 2.35 -13.57 3.01
N PHE A 294 3.28 -13.12 2.18
CA PHE A 294 3.96 -13.98 1.22
C PHE A 294 4.83 -15.07 1.90
N PRO A 295 5.74 -14.77 2.87
CA PRO A 295 6.48 -15.78 3.61
C PRO A 295 5.59 -16.80 4.32
N VAL A 296 4.49 -16.36 4.91
CA VAL A 296 3.54 -17.26 5.58
C VAL A 296 2.85 -18.19 4.58
N GLN A 297 2.45 -17.69 3.41
CA GLN A 297 1.88 -18.52 2.36
C GLN A 297 2.88 -19.57 1.84
N GLN A 298 4.18 -19.21 1.72
CA GLN A 298 5.22 -20.18 1.39
C GLN A 298 5.34 -21.29 2.43
N LEU A 299 5.32 -20.94 3.72
CA LEU A 299 5.34 -21.94 4.79
C LEU A 299 4.12 -22.85 4.74
N LEU A 300 2.93 -22.32 4.50
CA LEU A 300 1.70 -23.11 4.38
C LEU A 300 1.75 -24.04 3.17
N PHE A 301 2.27 -23.60 2.02
CA PHE A 301 2.48 -24.46 0.87
C PHE A 301 3.44 -25.60 1.21
N LEU A 302 4.59 -25.29 1.82
CA LEU A 302 5.59 -26.27 2.24
C LEU A 302 5.05 -27.26 3.29
N ALA A 303 4.08 -26.85 4.11
CA ALA A 303 3.38 -27.71 5.06
C ALA A 303 2.27 -28.55 4.42
N GLY A 304 2.06 -28.46 3.09
CA GLY A 304 1.05 -29.24 2.37
C GLY A 304 -0.38 -28.69 2.41
N ALA A 305 -0.57 -27.47 2.91
CA ALA A 305 -1.91 -26.86 3.03
C ALA A 305 -2.59 -26.61 1.66
N SER A 306 -1.85 -26.65 0.56
CA SER A 306 -2.41 -26.58 -0.80
C SER A 306 -3.38 -27.73 -1.12
N SER A 307 -3.24 -28.89 -0.47
CA SER A 307 -4.19 -29.99 -0.62
C SER A 307 -5.63 -29.66 -0.21
N LEU A 308 -5.83 -28.58 0.56
CA LEU A 308 -7.15 -28.14 1.06
C LEU A 308 -7.93 -27.26 0.08
N GLY A 309 -7.34 -26.93 -1.07
CA GLY A 309 -7.93 -26.07 -2.09
C GLY A 309 -7.74 -24.55 -1.84
N PRO A 310 -8.01 -23.71 -2.87
CA PRO A 310 -7.58 -22.30 -2.88
C PRO A 310 -8.23 -21.42 -1.81
N LEU A 311 -9.53 -21.59 -1.56
CA LEU A 311 -10.23 -20.75 -0.57
C LEU A 311 -9.82 -21.10 0.86
N THR A 312 -9.65 -22.39 1.17
CA THR A 312 -9.18 -22.83 2.49
C THR A 312 -7.73 -22.39 2.72
N PHE A 313 -6.88 -22.54 1.71
CA PHE A 313 -5.49 -22.04 1.75
C PHE A 313 -5.44 -20.53 2.00
N ALA A 314 -6.25 -19.75 1.28
CA ALA A 314 -6.35 -18.30 1.47
C ALA A 314 -6.84 -17.94 2.89
N GLY A 315 -7.87 -18.61 3.38
CA GLY A 315 -8.39 -18.42 4.74
C GLY A 315 -7.34 -18.72 5.81
N LEU A 316 -6.64 -19.85 5.68
CA LEU A 316 -5.53 -20.21 6.58
C LEU A 316 -4.40 -19.18 6.53
N ALA A 317 -4.04 -18.69 5.35
CA ALA A 317 -3.01 -17.67 5.20
C ALA A 317 -3.41 -16.35 5.88
N CYS A 318 -4.66 -15.92 5.73
CA CYS A 318 -5.19 -14.73 6.40
C CYS A 318 -5.15 -14.86 7.93
N VAL A 319 -5.41 -16.04 8.47
CA VAL A 319 -5.35 -16.27 9.92
C VAL A 319 -3.89 -16.42 10.39
N ALA A 320 -3.09 -17.22 9.69
CA ALA A 320 -1.72 -17.53 10.08
C ALA A 320 -0.78 -16.30 10.04
N VAL A 321 -1.07 -15.28 9.21
CA VAL A 321 -0.28 -14.05 9.15
C VAL A 321 -0.51 -13.13 10.37
N LEU A 322 -1.66 -13.25 11.05
CA LEU A 322 -2.02 -12.33 12.14
C LEU A 322 -1.04 -12.30 13.32
N PRO A 323 -0.53 -13.44 13.83
CA PRO A 323 0.51 -13.42 14.87
C PRO A 323 1.76 -12.68 14.44
N PHE A 324 2.25 -12.89 13.22
CA PHE A 324 3.43 -12.19 12.68
C PHE A 324 3.19 -10.69 12.57
N ALA A 325 2.03 -10.30 12.04
CA ALA A 325 1.65 -8.89 11.93
C ALA A 325 1.48 -8.23 13.31
N ALA A 326 0.90 -8.92 14.28
CA ALA A 326 0.74 -8.43 15.64
C ALA A 326 2.10 -8.25 16.33
N MET A 327 3.00 -9.23 16.24
CA MET A 327 4.37 -9.12 16.78
C MET A 327 5.14 -7.98 16.09
N SER A 328 5.08 -7.89 14.76
CA SER A 328 5.70 -6.80 14.01
C SER A 328 5.21 -5.43 14.50
N TRP A 329 3.90 -5.26 14.62
CA TRP A 329 3.32 -4.02 15.12
C TRP A 329 3.73 -3.70 16.56
N LEU A 330 3.56 -4.64 17.46
CA LEU A 330 3.78 -4.39 18.89
C LEU A 330 5.24 -4.18 19.23
N LEU A 331 6.14 -4.97 18.65
CA LEU A 331 7.55 -5.00 19.00
C LEU A 331 8.41 -4.06 18.15
N VAL A 332 7.98 -3.73 16.93
CA VAL A 332 8.82 -3.00 15.97
C VAL A 332 8.16 -1.72 15.47
N GLU A 333 7.00 -1.83 14.80
CA GLU A 333 6.42 -0.68 14.10
C GLU A 333 5.89 0.39 15.08
N ARG A 334 5.13 -0.02 16.08
CA ARG A 334 4.58 0.90 17.09
C ARG A 334 5.67 1.62 17.89
N PRO A 335 6.73 0.97 18.43
CA PRO A 335 7.86 1.66 19.02
C PRO A 335 8.56 2.62 18.07
N ALA A 336 8.85 2.19 16.83
CA ALA A 336 9.45 3.06 15.82
C ALA A 336 8.58 4.30 15.54
N MET A 337 7.27 4.11 15.39
CA MET A 337 6.34 5.22 15.16
C MET A 337 6.24 6.21 16.33
N ARG A 338 6.58 5.82 17.55
CA ARG A 338 6.68 6.75 18.69
C ARG A 338 7.88 7.69 18.55
N MET A 339 8.94 7.26 17.84
CA MET A 339 10.14 8.08 17.62
C MET A 339 9.93 9.25 16.65
N LYS A 340 8.77 9.36 16.01
CA LYS A 340 8.45 10.50 15.12
C LYS A 340 8.43 11.87 15.82
N THR A 341 8.31 11.88 17.14
CA THR A 341 8.36 13.10 17.96
C THR A 341 9.74 13.37 18.57
N TYR A 342 10.68 12.40 18.49
CA TYR A 342 12.04 12.55 18.99
C TYR A 342 12.98 13.10 17.92
N GLY A 343 13.91 13.99 18.34
CA GLY A 343 14.95 14.56 17.51
C GLY A 343 14.72 16.03 17.15
N ARG A 344 15.67 16.62 16.43
CA ARG A 344 15.69 18.04 15.97
C ARG A 344 14.42 18.50 15.25
N TRP A 345 13.56 17.58 14.85
CA TRP A 345 12.34 17.80 14.08
C TRP A 345 11.04 17.67 14.92
N GLY A 346 11.15 17.31 16.21
CA GLY A 346 10.00 17.06 17.09
C GLY A 346 9.25 18.32 17.55
N GLY A 347 9.83 19.50 17.38
CA GLY A 347 9.27 20.79 17.84
C GLY A 347 8.23 21.43 16.92
N PHE A 348 7.90 20.81 15.77
CA PHE A 348 6.88 21.35 14.87
C PHE A 348 5.50 20.82 15.23
N THR A 349 4.88 21.45 16.24
CA THR A 349 3.46 21.31 16.56
C THR A 349 2.59 21.88 15.43
N HIS A 350 1.49 21.23 15.17
CA HIS A 350 0.43 21.52 14.23
C HIS A 350 0.26 23.03 13.87
N ARG A 351 0.74 23.44 12.70
CA ARG A 351 0.12 24.57 12.02
C ARG A 351 -1.18 24.07 11.40
N ALA A 352 -2.29 24.61 11.81
CA ALA A 352 -3.57 24.45 11.14
C ALA A 352 -3.43 24.79 9.66
N LEU A 353 -4.18 24.11 8.80
CA LEU A 353 -4.28 24.49 7.39
C LEU A 353 -4.76 25.95 7.31
N PRO A 354 -4.21 26.81 6.43
CA PRO A 354 -4.78 28.11 6.18
C PRO A 354 -6.21 27.89 5.62
N GLY A 355 -7.22 28.32 6.34
CA GLY A 355 -8.63 28.18 5.95
C GLY A 355 -9.58 27.73 7.07
N THR A 356 -9.09 27.47 8.29
CA THR A 356 -9.94 27.16 9.46
C THR A 356 -9.92 28.27 10.51
N ALA A 357 -9.99 29.52 10.06
CA ALA A 357 -10.32 30.67 10.92
C ALA A 357 -11.57 31.34 10.33
N ALA A 358 -12.73 31.02 10.88
CA ALA A 358 -13.90 31.77 11.20
C ALA A 358 -15.09 30.81 11.38
#